data_a5faf0bd47d6c45cf377d7e8cb62b971
#
_entry.id   a5faf0bd47d6c45cf377d7e8cb62b971
#
_cell.length_a   1.000
_cell.length_b   1.000
_cell.length_c   1.000
_cell.angle_alpha   90.00
_cell.angle_beta   90.00
_cell.angle_gamma   90.00
#
_symmetry.space_group_name_H-M   'P 1'
#
loop_
_entity.id
_entity.type
_entity.pdbx_description
1 polymer ?
#
loop_
_entity_poly.entity_id
_entity_poly.type
_entity_poly.pdbx_seq_one_letter_code
_entity_poly.pdbx_strand_id
1 'polypeptide(L)'
;MHTFIQILRSGMLGGLALLLLGCGPDQQELPWRQVQLAEVKLRVDFPCEPEVGRTKVDFGMGDGPVLVSMMGCDAVDSTYALSDWVLEDASRADEALAFWQAAALTKLKAVDGKNSKSGAPFIPDGAMALSRSIQATVEGEGPSGWVMTTHGVWFARQEGDSARIIHAVIYSPKPNHEVAQRFFGSLVLE
;
A
#
# COMPACT_ATOMS: atom_id res chain seq x y z
N MET A 1 -76.64 41.66 -29.98
CA MET A 1 -77.06 40.53 -30.81
C MET A 1 -75.88 39.66 -31.04
N HIS A 2 -75.96 38.39 -30.59
CA HIS A 2 -75.05 37.26 -30.72
C HIS A 2 -73.70 37.33 -29.97
N THR A 3 -73.53 36.70 -28.81
CA THR A 3 -73.42 35.25 -28.44
C THR A 3 -72.34 34.55 -29.26
N PHE A 4 -71.26 34.08 -28.57
CA PHE A 4 -70.90 32.68 -28.52
C PHE A 4 -69.54 32.45 -27.89
N ILE A 5 -69.58 31.78 -26.83
CA ILE A 5 -69.03 30.45 -26.48
C ILE A 5 -67.53 30.39 -26.22
N GLN A 6 -67.27 30.13 -24.96
CA GLN A 6 -66.01 29.60 -24.37
C GLN A 6 -65.70 28.22 -24.91
N ILE A 7 -64.43 27.95 -25.16
CA ILE A 7 -63.88 26.60 -25.10
C ILE A 7 -62.64 26.61 -24.22
N LEU A 8 -62.78 26.01 -23.03
CA LEU A 8 -61.70 25.55 -22.17
C LEU A 8 -60.82 24.54 -22.94
N ARG A 9 -59.52 24.76 -22.98
CA ARG A 9 -58.56 23.70 -23.28
C ARG A 9 -57.53 23.69 -22.15
N SER A 10 -57.71 22.74 -21.24
CA SER A 10 -56.72 22.28 -20.28
C SER A 10 -55.50 21.78 -21.03
N GLY A 11 -54.38 22.50 -20.92
CA GLY A 11 -53.05 22.03 -21.36
C GLY A 11 -52.37 21.38 -20.18
N MET A 12 -52.32 20.08 -20.24
CA MET A 12 -51.61 19.20 -19.30
C MET A 12 -50.08 19.35 -19.51
N LEU A 13 -49.40 20.10 -18.66
CA LEU A 13 -47.96 20.18 -18.64
C LEU A 13 -47.41 18.86 -18.07
N GLY A 14 -47.05 17.96 -18.95
CA GLY A 14 -46.27 16.78 -18.66
C GLY A 14 -44.83 17.18 -18.31
N GLY A 15 -44.48 17.18 -17.03
CA GLY A 15 -43.13 17.36 -16.56
C GLY A 15 -42.27 16.12 -16.91
N LEU A 16 -41.42 16.29 -17.91
CA LEU A 16 -40.38 15.32 -18.26
C LEU A 16 -39.26 15.41 -17.24
N ALA A 17 -39.33 14.57 -16.18
CA ALA A 17 -38.24 14.39 -15.23
C ALA A 17 -37.06 13.72 -15.94
N LEU A 18 -36.04 14.48 -16.33
CA LEU A 18 -34.75 13.95 -16.74
C LEU A 18 -34.09 13.31 -15.51
N LEU A 19 -34.15 11.99 -15.45
CA LEU A 19 -33.28 11.20 -14.57
C LEU A 19 -31.85 11.31 -15.12
N LEU A 20 -31.07 12.21 -14.55
CA LEU A 20 -29.62 12.24 -14.74
C LEU A 20 -29.05 11.00 -14.01
N LEU A 21 -28.93 9.90 -14.75
CA LEU A 21 -28.09 8.79 -14.35
C LEU A 21 -26.65 9.30 -14.34
N GLY A 22 -26.17 9.74 -13.20
CA GLY A 22 -24.77 10.07 -12.98
C GLY A 22 -23.96 8.78 -13.07
N CYS A 23 -23.33 8.50 -14.21
CA CYS A 23 -22.18 7.62 -14.27
C CYS A 23 -21.05 8.32 -13.54
N GLY A 24 -20.91 8.05 -12.22
CA GLY A 24 -19.66 8.32 -11.52
C GLY A 24 -18.56 7.45 -12.16
N PRO A 25 -17.29 7.88 -12.12
CA PRO A 25 -16.21 7.02 -12.58
C PRO A 25 -16.31 5.71 -11.79
N ASP A 26 -16.35 4.59 -12.51
CA ASP A 26 -16.32 3.25 -11.95
C ASP A 26 -15.05 3.14 -11.09
N GLN A 27 -15.17 3.35 -9.77
CA GLN A 27 -14.14 2.97 -8.83
C GLN A 27 -14.19 1.44 -8.79
N GLN A 28 -13.32 0.83 -9.56
CA GLN A 28 -13.18 -0.61 -9.60
C GLN A 28 -12.85 -1.08 -8.20
N GLU A 29 -13.84 -1.65 -7.50
CA GLU A 29 -13.64 -2.19 -6.15
C GLU A 29 -12.64 -3.34 -6.25
N LEU A 30 -11.51 -3.19 -5.54
CA LEU A 30 -10.49 -4.22 -5.47
C LEU A 30 -11.02 -5.42 -4.67
N PRO A 31 -10.86 -6.66 -5.16
CA PRO A 31 -11.33 -7.86 -4.48
C PRO A 31 -10.40 -8.28 -3.35
N TRP A 32 -10.35 -7.48 -2.27
CA TRP A 32 -9.47 -7.72 -1.13
C TRP A 32 -9.65 -9.10 -0.51
N ARG A 33 -8.56 -9.78 -0.29
CA ARG A 33 -8.49 -11.13 0.30
C ARG A 33 -7.50 -11.14 1.44
N GLN A 34 -7.90 -11.73 2.55
CA GLN A 34 -7.02 -11.93 3.68
C GLN A 34 -6.05 -13.08 3.41
N VAL A 35 -4.78 -12.81 3.58
CA VAL A 35 -3.68 -13.77 3.49
C VAL A 35 -3.05 -13.95 4.86
N GLN A 36 -2.91 -15.20 5.28
CA GLN A 36 -2.28 -15.58 6.54
C GLN A 36 -0.86 -16.10 6.27
N LEU A 37 0.13 -15.44 6.83
CA LEU A 37 1.53 -15.88 6.81
C LEU A 37 1.86 -16.57 8.13
N ALA A 38 1.62 -17.87 8.20
CA ALA A 38 1.76 -18.62 9.45
C ALA A 38 3.20 -18.58 10.02
N GLU A 39 4.23 -18.67 9.17
CA GLU A 39 5.64 -18.60 9.59
C GLU A 39 6.00 -17.22 10.16
N VAL A 40 5.38 -16.16 9.64
CA VAL A 40 5.59 -14.76 10.07
C VAL A 40 4.64 -14.37 11.19
N LYS A 41 3.60 -15.19 11.46
CA LYS A 41 2.47 -14.85 12.35
C LYS A 41 1.92 -13.47 12.01
N LEU A 42 1.67 -13.24 10.73
CA LEU A 42 1.19 -11.97 10.18
C LEU A 42 -0.01 -12.25 9.29
N ARG A 43 -0.99 -11.39 9.39
CA ARG A 43 -2.17 -11.34 8.54
C ARG A 43 -2.20 -10.03 7.76
N VAL A 44 -2.58 -10.10 6.49
CA VAL A 44 -2.64 -8.93 5.60
C VAL A 44 -3.68 -9.15 4.51
N ASP A 45 -4.36 -8.08 4.08
CA ASP A 45 -5.29 -8.13 2.95
C ASP A 45 -4.55 -7.74 1.65
N PHE A 46 -4.61 -8.60 0.63
CA PHE A 46 -4.13 -8.31 -0.73
C PHE A 46 -5.31 -8.06 -1.68
N PRO A 47 -5.17 -7.14 -2.65
CA PRO A 47 -6.23 -6.89 -3.64
C PRO A 47 -6.27 -7.93 -4.77
N CYS A 48 -5.36 -8.89 -4.76
CA CYS A 48 -5.19 -9.96 -5.76
C CYS A 48 -4.55 -11.19 -5.11
N GLU A 49 -4.51 -12.31 -5.81
CA GLU A 49 -3.79 -13.50 -5.35
C GLU A 49 -2.28 -13.27 -5.43
N PRO A 50 -1.54 -13.23 -4.30
CA PRO A 50 -0.11 -12.95 -4.34
C PRO A 50 0.70 -14.18 -4.78
N GLU A 51 1.70 -13.94 -5.62
CA GLU A 51 2.77 -14.88 -5.91
C GLU A 51 3.84 -14.81 -4.80
N VAL A 52 4.43 -15.94 -4.48
CA VAL A 52 5.46 -16.03 -3.43
C VAL A 52 6.82 -16.39 -4.04
N GLY A 53 7.89 -15.83 -3.46
CA GLY A 53 9.26 -16.09 -3.89
C GLY A 53 10.25 -15.87 -2.75
N ARG A 54 11.48 -16.30 -2.95
CA ARG A 54 12.59 -16.06 -2.03
C ARG A 54 13.83 -15.65 -2.82
N THR A 55 14.59 -14.70 -2.28
CA THR A 55 15.83 -14.25 -2.89
C THR A 55 16.86 -13.92 -1.82
N LYS A 56 18.16 -14.02 -2.18
CA LYS A 56 19.23 -13.53 -1.30
C LYS A 56 19.47 -12.05 -1.56
N VAL A 57 19.49 -11.26 -0.50
CA VAL A 57 19.72 -9.81 -0.54
C VAL A 57 20.83 -9.46 0.43
N ASP A 58 21.84 -8.72 -0.04
CA ASP A 58 22.83 -8.09 0.81
C ASP A 58 22.39 -6.65 1.07
N PHE A 59 22.05 -6.36 2.31
CA PHE A 59 21.66 -5.01 2.74
C PHE A 59 22.88 -4.14 3.11
N GLY A 60 24.09 -4.69 3.08
CA GLY A 60 25.31 -3.96 3.44
C GLY A 60 25.58 -3.87 4.94
N MET A 61 24.93 -4.69 5.77
CA MET A 61 25.12 -4.71 7.21
C MET A 61 26.43 -5.38 7.68
N GLY A 62 27.18 -5.99 6.75
CA GLY A 62 28.44 -6.68 7.05
C GLY A 62 28.28 -8.17 7.35
N ASP A 63 27.07 -8.67 7.53
CA ASP A 63 26.77 -10.07 7.87
C ASP A 63 26.59 -10.95 6.61
N GLY A 64 26.75 -10.36 5.43
CA GLY A 64 26.51 -11.01 4.15
C GLY A 64 25.04 -11.07 3.75
N PRO A 65 24.71 -11.78 2.64
CA PRO A 65 23.35 -11.82 2.12
C PRO A 65 22.42 -12.66 2.98
N VAL A 66 21.24 -12.13 3.27
CA VAL A 66 20.15 -12.81 3.98
C VAL A 66 19.08 -13.33 3.01
N LEU A 67 18.38 -14.39 3.38
CA LEU A 67 17.26 -14.92 2.61
C LEU A 67 15.99 -14.13 2.89
N VAL A 68 15.52 -13.36 1.93
CA VAL A 68 14.29 -12.58 2.00
C VAL A 68 13.15 -13.37 1.37
N SER A 69 12.09 -13.60 2.12
CA SER A 69 10.81 -14.09 1.61
C SER A 69 10.03 -12.89 1.07
N MET A 70 9.35 -13.08 -0.05
CA MET A 70 8.55 -12.04 -0.68
C MET A 70 7.24 -12.62 -1.17
N MET A 71 6.19 -11.83 -1.09
CA MET A 71 4.93 -12.09 -1.78
C MET A 71 4.42 -10.79 -2.39
N GLY A 72 3.72 -10.89 -3.50
CA GLY A 72 3.18 -9.71 -4.15
C GLY A 72 2.29 -10.05 -5.32
N CYS A 73 1.51 -9.06 -5.73
CA CYS A 73 0.63 -9.16 -6.89
C CYS A 73 0.36 -7.79 -7.51
N ASP A 74 -0.09 -7.78 -8.76
CA ASP A 74 -0.45 -6.58 -9.49
C ASP A 74 -1.97 -6.43 -9.59
N ALA A 75 -2.48 -5.24 -9.25
CA ALA A 75 -3.89 -4.89 -9.41
C ALA A 75 -4.04 -3.40 -9.73
N VAL A 76 -4.84 -3.08 -10.74
CA VAL A 76 -5.19 -1.71 -11.16
C VAL A 76 -3.95 -0.80 -11.23
N ASP A 77 -3.04 -1.11 -12.12
CA ASP A 77 -1.78 -0.37 -12.39
C ASP A 77 -0.83 -0.24 -11.18
N SER A 78 -1.06 -0.99 -10.12
CA SER A 78 -0.24 -0.94 -8.91
C SER A 78 0.28 -2.33 -8.53
N THR A 79 1.50 -2.37 -7.99
CA THR A 79 2.10 -3.58 -7.41
C THR A 79 2.04 -3.50 -5.89
N TYR A 80 1.52 -4.54 -5.26
CA TYR A 80 1.46 -4.72 -3.81
C TYR A 80 2.44 -5.80 -3.41
N ALA A 81 3.30 -5.53 -2.46
CA ALA A 81 4.27 -6.50 -2.00
C ALA A 81 4.47 -6.45 -0.49
N LEU A 82 4.75 -7.62 0.07
CA LEU A 82 5.21 -7.81 1.44
C LEU A 82 6.48 -8.65 1.40
N SER A 83 7.49 -8.25 2.16
CA SER A 83 8.74 -8.97 2.27
C SER A 83 9.16 -9.08 3.71
N ASP A 84 9.78 -10.18 4.08
CA ASP A 84 10.32 -10.41 5.43
C ASP A 84 11.60 -11.24 5.43
N TRP A 85 12.37 -11.12 6.48
CA TRP A 85 13.53 -11.95 6.78
C TRP A 85 13.84 -11.98 8.28
N VAL A 86 14.60 -12.97 8.71
CA VAL A 86 14.97 -13.13 10.12
C VAL A 86 16.37 -12.55 10.38
N LEU A 87 16.45 -11.64 11.34
CA LEU A 87 17.68 -11.10 11.90
C LEU A 87 17.98 -11.87 13.20
N GLU A 88 19.14 -12.49 13.30
CA GLU A 88 19.49 -13.34 14.46
C GLU A 88 19.63 -12.56 15.78
N ASP A 89 20.06 -11.31 15.72
CA ASP A 89 20.21 -10.42 16.89
C ASP A 89 19.15 -9.30 16.86
N ALA A 90 18.10 -9.46 17.67
CA ALA A 90 17.00 -8.50 17.76
C ALA A 90 17.44 -7.09 18.18
N SER A 91 18.57 -6.95 18.91
CA SER A 91 19.08 -5.64 19.33
C SER A 91 19.51 -4.76 18.15
N ARG A 92 19.77 -5.35 16.99
CA ARG A 92 20.14 -4.67 15.75
C ARG A 92 18.95 -4.38 14.82
N ALA A 93 17.72 -4.60 15.26
CA ALA A 93 16.55 -4.45 14.41
C ALA A 93 16.37 -3.02 13.85
N ASP A 94 16.66 -2.00 14.64
CA ASP A 94 16.58 -0.60 14.17
C ASP A 94 17.64 -0.29 13.10
N GLU A 95 18.84 -0.84 13.25
CA GLU A 95 19.91 -0.79 12.27
C GLU A 95 19.49 -1.48 10.96
N ALA A 96 18.92 -2.69 11.05
CA ALA A 96 18.47 -3.45 9.89
C ALA A 96 17.38 -2.73 9.10
N LEU A 97 16.42 -2.12 9.79
CA LEU A 97 15.42 -1.28 9.15
C LEU A 97 16.03 -0.08 8.44
N ALA A 98 17.04 0.58 9.03
CA ALA A 98 17.73 1.71 8.41
C ALA A 98 18.44 1.32 7.12
N PHE A 99 19.17 0.19 7.11
CA PHE A 99 19.84 -0.32 5.91
C PHE A 99 18.84 -0.69 4.81
N TRP A 100 17.72 -1.34 5.17
CA TRP A 100 16.69 -1.68 4.18
C TRP A 100 16.05 -0.43 3.58
N GLN A 101 15.71 0.57 4.39
CA GLN A 101 15.17 1.85 3.92
C GLN A 101 16.14 2.52 2.95
N ALA A 102 17.43 2.57 3.30
CA ALA A 102 18.45 3.15 2.43
C ALA A 102 18.57 2.40 1.10
N ALA A 103 18.55 1.06 1.13
CA ALA A 103 18.58 0.24 -0.08
C ALA A 103 17.35 0.45 -0.97
N ALA A 104 16.16 0.55 -0.37
CA ALA A 104 14.91 0.84 -1.09
C ALA A 104 14.95 2.22 -1.77
N LEU A 105 15.37 3.26 -1.05
CA LEU A 105 15.50 4.62 -1.59
C LEU A 105 16.52 4.69 -2.74
N THR A 106 17.64 3.98 -2.59
CA THR A 106 18.66 3.92 -3.64
C THR A 106 18.13 3.27 -4.92
N LYS A 107 17.34 2.17 -4.79
CA LYS A 107 16.73 1.51 -5.94
C LYS A 107 15.70 2.36 -6.66
N LEU A 108 14.97 3.19 -5.93
CA LEU A 108 13.98 4.13 -6.48
C LEU A 108 14.62 5.34 -7.14
N LYS A 109 15.97 5.46 -7.13
CA LYS A 109 16.67 6.68 -7.55
C LYS A 109 15.99 7.94 -6.98
N ALA A 110 15.51 7.82 -5.75
CA ALA A 110 14.84 8.91 -5.06
C ALA A 110 15.81 10.07 -4.93
N VAL A 111 15.43 11.23 -5.47
CA VAL A 111 16.26 12.43 -5.39
C VAL A 111 16.17 12.96 -3.96
N ASP A 112 17.32 12.98 -3.27
CA ASP A 112 17.42 13.48 -1.90
C ASP A 112 16.68 14.83 -1.75
N GLY A 113 15.71 14.87 -0.86
CA GLY A 113 15.14 16.08 -0.31
C GLY A 113 13.98 16.74 -1.05
N LYS A 114 13.57 16.32 -2.26
CA LYS A 114 12.48 17.00 -2.97
C LYS A 114 11.11 16.33 -2.89
N ASN A 115 11.02 15.03 -2.70
CA ASN A 115 9.75 14.28 -2.77
C ASN A 115 9.59 13.22 -1.68
N SER A 116 10.49 13.10 -0.70
CA SER A 116 10.24 12.22 0.45
C SER A 116 9.50 12.99 1.54
N LYS A 117 8.24 12.66 1.77
CA LYS A 117 7.60 13.05 3.03
C LYS A 117 8.31 12.28 4.14
N SER A 118 8.84 12.97 5.14
CA SER A 118 9.48 12.34 6.30
C SER A 118 8.56 11.27 6.85
N GLY A 119 9.12 10.08 7.15
CA GLY A 119 8.32 8.94 7.60
C GLY A 119 7.56 9.26 8.90
N ALA A 120 6.29 8.88 8.94
CA ALA A 120 5.52 8.87 10.18
C ALA A 120 5.77 7.54 10.91
N PRO A 121 5.71 7.48 12.25
CA PRO A 121 5.79 6.23 12.98
C PRO A 121 4.72 5.25 12.49
N PHE A 122 5.13 3.98 12.32
CA PHE A 122 4.24 2.87 11.97
C PHE A 122 4.59 1.67 12.83
N ILE A 123 3.85 1.47 13.90
CA ILE A 123 4.09 0.43 14.92
C ILE A 123 2.79 -0.34 15.12
N PRO A 124 2.54 -1.39 14.30
CA PRO A 124 1.39 -2.27 14.52
C PRO A 124 1.44 -2.92 15.91
N ASP A 125 0.29 -3.30 16.43
CA ASP A 125 0.22 -4.03 17.71
C ASP A 125 1.10 -5.29 17.66
N GLY A 126 1.96 -5.46 18.67
CA GLY A 126 2.94 -6.55 18.73
C GLY A 126 4.27 -6.28 18.00
N ALA A 127 4.42 -5.15 17.32
CA ALA A 127 5.70 -4.75 16.74
C ALA A 127 6.63 -4.12 17.77
N MET A 128 7.93 -4.18 17.47
CA MET A 128 8.96 -3.51 18.28
C MET A 128 8.82 -1.98 18.12
N ALA A 129 8.88 -1.25 19.22
CA ALA A 129 8.84 0.23 19.21
C ALA A 129 10.23 0.78 18.84
N LEU A 130 10.51 0.82 17.53
CA LEU A 130 11.80 1.25 16.98
C LEU A 130 11.67 2.60 16.27
N SER A 131 12.75 3.38 16.29
CA SER A 131 12.78 4.69 15.64
C SER A 131 12.64 4.59 14.12
N ARG A 132 13.02 3.46 13.53
CA ARG A 132 12.93 3.13 12.12
C ARG A 132 11.67 2.35 11.74
N SER A 133 10.76 2.11 12.69
CA SER A 133 9.41 1.61 12.37
C SER A 133 8.56 2.76 11.84
N ILE A 134 8.56 2.93 10.52
CA ILE A 134 7.97 4.09 9.84
C ILE A 134 7.12 3.72 8.62
N GLN A 135 6.21 4.62 8.30
CA GLN A 135 5.53 4.70 7.00
C GLN A 135 6.10 5.89 6.23
N ALA A 136 6.46 5.70 4.98
CA ALA A 136 6.94 6.76 4.10
C ALA A 136 6.29 6.69 2.72
N THR A 137 6.21 7.85 2.08
CA THR A 137 5.79 7.98 0.68
C THR A 137 6.92 8.66 -0.09
N VAL A 138 7.35 8.06 -1.18
CA VAL A 138 8.49 8.52 -1.98
C VAL A 138 8.11 8.48 -3.45
N GLU A 139 8.47 9.53 -4.19
CA GLU A 139 8.43 9.53 -5.65
C GLU A 139 9.82 9.21 -6.19
N GLY A 140 9.89 8.32 -7.15
CA GLY A 140 11.15 7.91 -7.75
C GLY A 140 10.94 7.01 -8.95
N GLU A 141 12.05 6.55 -9.55
CA GLU A 141 12.02 5.62 -10.67
C GLU A 141 11.80 4.19 -10.13
N GLY A 142 10.69 3.58 -10.50
CA GLY A 142 10.35 2.22 -10.10
C GLY A 142 11.08 1.14 -10.91
N PRO A 143 10.77 -0.15 -10.64
CA PRO A 143 11.40 -1.28 -11.32
C PRO A 143 11.26 -1.27 -12.84
N SER A 144 10.20 -0.67 -13.35
CA SER A 144 9.92 -0.53 -14.80
C SER A 144 10.63 0.65 -15.47
N GLY A 145 11.38 1.47 -14.71
CA GLY A 145 12.07 2.66 -15.22
C GLY A 145 11.17 3.91 -15.32
N TRP A 146 9.90 3.83 -14.91
CA TRP A 146 8.98 4.96 -14.90
C TRP A 146 8.93 5.61 -13.52
N VAL A 147 8.68 6.93 -13.51
CA VAL A 147 8.41 7.65 -12.25
C VAL A 147 7.12 7.14 -11.66
N MET A 148 7.18 6.74 -10.39
CA MET A 148 6.03 6.25 -9.64
C MET A 148 6.07 6.73 -8.19
N THR A 149 4.92 6.68 -7.56
CA THR A 149 4.77 6.87 -6.12
C THR A 149 4.92 5.52 -5.43
N THR A 150 5.80 5.47 -4.45
CA THR A 150 6.00 4.31 -3.58
C THR A 150 5.51 4.65 -2.18
N HIS A 151 4.52 3.91 -1.70
CA HIS A 151 4.11 3.92 -0.30
C HIS A 151 4.73 2.70 0.37
N GLY A 152 5.48 2.88 1.44
CA GLY A 152 6.13 1.77 2.15
C GLY A 152 5.99 1.89 3.66
N VAL A 153 5.91 0.74 4.34
CA VAL A 153 6.00 0.60 5.79
C VAL A 153 7.10 -0.37 6.14
N TRP A 154 7.89 -0.04 7.14
CA TRP A 154 8.97 -0.86 7.69
C TRP A 154 8.74 -1.01 9.18
N PHE A 155 8.77 -2.22 9.68
CA PHE A 155 8.66 -2.53 11.11
C PHE A 155 9.29 -3.88 11.43
N ALA A 156 9.46 -4.18 12.71
CA ALA A 156 10.01 -5.44 13.15
C ALA A 156 9.18 -6.05 14.27
N ARG A 157 9.22 -7.36 14.37
CA ARG A 157 8.66 -8.15 15.50
C ARG A 157 9.75 -8.94 16.17
N GLN A 158 9.75 -8.96 17.49
CA GLN A 158 10.69 -9.78 18.25
C GLN A 158 10.29 -11.26 18.23
N GLU A 159 11.26 -12.15 18.02
CA GLU A 159 11.11 -13.61 18.00
C GLU A 159 12.18 -14.25 18.93
N GLY A 160 12.01 -14.13 20.24
CA GLY A 160 13.04 -14.52 21.21
C GLY A 160 14.24 -13.58 21.14
N ASP A 161 15.43 -14.13 20.87
CA ASP A 161 16.67 -13.35 20.71
C ASP A 161 16.82 -12.77 19.28
N SER A 162 15.99 -13.21 18.34
CA SER A 162 15.96 -12.76 16.96
C SER A 162 14.84 -11.74 16.73
N ALA A 163 14.86 -11.10 15.56
CA ALA A 163 13.78 -10.25 15.09
C ALA A 163 13.39 -10.62 13.66
N ARG A 164 12.10 -10.53 13.36
CA ARG A 164 11.60 -10.56 11.99
C ARG A 164 11.46 -9.14 11.49
N ILE A 165 12.18 -8.85 10.43
CA ILE A 165 12.19 -7.55 9.77
C ILE A 165 11.18 -7.60 8.63
N ILE A 166 10.25 -6.65 8.58
CA ILE A 166 9.09 -6.68 7.67
C ILE A 166 9.02 -5.37 6.90
N HIS A 167 8.75 -5.48 5.60
CA HIS A 167 8.51 -4.37 4.70
C HIS A 167 7.29 -4.66 3.83
N ALA A 168 6.28 -3.80 3.89
CA ALA A 168 5.16 -3.83 2.97
C ALA A 168 5.20 -2.57 2.10
N VAL A 169 4.87 -2.71 0.79
CA VAL A 169 5.03 -1.63 -0.17
C VAL A 169 3.96 -1.67 -1.25
N ILE A 170 3.55 -0.48 -1.70
CA ILE A 170 2.73 -0.28 -2.90
C ILE A 170 3.53 0.60 -3.86
N TYR A 171 3.69 0.13 -5.09
CA TYR A 171 4.19 0.91 -6.21
C TYR A 171 3.01 1.29 -7.09
N SER A 172 2.78 2.58 -7.32
CA SER A 172 1.65 3.08 -8.11
C SER A 172 2.05 4.26 -8.98
N PRO A 173 1.43 4.44 -10.16
CA PRO A 173 1.71 5.61 -11.02
C PRO A 173 1.26 6.93 -10.39
N LYS A 174 0.30 6.88 -9.45
CA LYS A 174 -0.23 8.03 -8.73
C LYS A 174 -0.44 7.71 -7.25
N PRO A 175 -0.28 8.71 -6.35
CA PRO A 175 -0.57 8.49 -4.93
C PRO A 175 -2.04 8.07 -4.73
N ASN A 176 -2.25 7.00 -3.97
CA ASN A 176 -3.57 6.56 -3.52
C ASN A 176 -3.54 6.27 -2.02
N HIS A 177 -3.83 7.31 -1.25
CA HIS A 177 -3.76 7.23 0.21
C HIS A 177 -4.81 6.31 0.82
N GLU A 178 -6.00 6.21 0.24
CA GLU A 178 -7.08 5.36 0.73
C GLU A 178 -6.70 3.87 0.60
N VAL A 179 -6.21 3.48 -0.58
CA VAL A 179 -5.71 2.12 -0.83
C VAL A 179 -4.52 1.80 0.06
N ALA A 180 -3.59 2.75 0.24
CA ALA A 180 -2.44 2.57 1.12
C ALA A 180 -2.86 2.38 2.59
N GLN A 181 -3.82 3.18 3.08
CA GLN A 181 -4.36 3.02 4.42
C GLN A 181 -5.04 1.67 4.61
N ARG A 182 -5.80 1.19 3.63
CA ARG A 182 -6.43 -0.13 3.69
C ARG A 182 -5.40 -1.25 3.73
N PHE A 183 -4.42 -1.24 2.82
CA PHE A 183 -3.39 -2.27 2.75
C PHE A 183 -2.57 -2.33 4.04
N PHE A 184 -2.00 -1.20 4.45
CA PHE A 184 -1.16 -1.17 5.65
C PHE A 184 -1.96 -1.33 6.96
N GLY A 185 -3.19 -0.82 7.01
CA GLY A 185 -4.08 -1.01 8.16
C GLY A 185 -4.57 -2.45 8.34
N SER A 186 -4.43 -3.30 7.31
CA SER A 186 -4.74 -4.72 7.39
C SER A 186 -3.61 -5.58 7.97
N LEU A 187 -2.41 -5.00 8.16
CA LEU A 187 -1.26 -5.70 8.75
C LEU A 187 -1.48 -5.93 10.24
N VAL A 188 -1.68 -7.19 10.62
CA VAL A 188 -1.93 -7.61 12.01
C VAL A 188 -0.94 -8.70 12.39
N LEU A 189 -0.10 -8.44 13.40
CA LEU A 189 0.77 -9.43 14.03
C LEU A 189 -0.02 -10.29 15.01
N GLU A 190 0.28 -11.60 15.08
CA GLU A 190 -0.40 -12.60 15.93
C GLU A 190 0.54 -13.21 16.97
#